data_f2ae32f8bde65b7d60100e9b5f7b2737
#
_entry.id   f2ae32f8bde65b7d60100e9b5f7b2737
#
_cell.length_a   1.000
_cell.length_b   1.000
_cell.length_c   1.000
_cell.angle_alpha   90.00
_cell.angle_beta   90.00
_cell.angle_gamma   90.00
#
_symmetry.space_group_name_H-M   'P 1'
#
loop_
_entity.id
_entity.type
_entity.pdbx_description
1 polymer ?
#
loop_
_entity_poly.entity_id
_entity_poly.type
_entity_poly.pdbx_seq_one_letter_code
_entity_poly.pdbx_strand_id
1 'polypeptide(L)'
;TENRIGGTSRNTGSDKQTYYKLTLSGGDPDSVREMAQTLYDGRCVDGDIALCEAALSTQCFLKLVELGVPFPRNRYGEYIGYKTDHDPRRRATSVGPYTSKQMTECLERAVQNDGVPVLDKMQVIRVLREKDTVCGLLCLNAAAQVDDERFVLIRCKNVIYATGGPAGIYADSVYPFSQYGATGLALEAGAKGKNLTEWQYGLASVAPRWNVSGTYMQVLPRVYSTESDGSDEKEFLMDFFNDVHDMLSKLFLKGYQWPFDVRKVADGSSIIDILVYLENCKGRRVFLDYRTNPVGGSFDYKSLLPE
;
A
#
# COMPACT_ATOMS: atom_id res chain seq x y z
N THR A 1 11.57 -17.29 -4.62
CA THR A 1 12.05 -15.90 -4.62
C THR A 1 13.18 -15.72 -5.64
N GLU A 2 13.55 -14.49 -5.95
CA GLU A 2 14.63 -14.22 -6.88
C GLU A 2 16.00 -14.33 -6.22
N ASN A 3 16.20 -13.66 -5.08
CA ASN A 3 17.46 -13.67 -4.33
C ASN A 3 17.28 -13.85 -2.82
N ARG A 4 16.18 -13.34 -2.26
CA ARG A 4 15.90 -13.38 -0.81
C ARG A 4 14.41 -13.36 -0.56
N ILE A 5 14.01 -13.91 0.58
CA ILE A 5 12.64 -13.84 1.09
C ILE A 5 12.24 -12.37 1.34
N GLY A 6 10.99 -12.02 1.09
CA GLY A 6 10.38 -10.75 1.46
C GLY A 6 10.09 -9.79 0.30
N GLY A 7 10.65 -9.99 -0.88
CA GLY A 7 10.33 -9.23 -2.09
C GLY A 7 10.29 -7.71 -1.86
N THR A 8 9.22 -7.06 -2.30
CA THR A 8 9.01 -5.60 -2.14
C THR A 8 8.97 -5.17 -0.69
N SER A 9 8.35 -5.94 0.21
CA SER A 9 8.29 -5.63 1.64
C SER A 9 9.66 -5.55 2.29
N ARG A 10 10.66 -6.30 1.80
CA ARG A 10 12.04 -6.24 2.28
C ARG A 10 12.82 -5.07 1.68
N ASN A 11 12.55 -4.72 0.43
CA ASN A 11 13.42 -3.84 -0.37
C ASN A 11 12.91 -2.42 -0.50
N THR A 12 11.79 -2.07 0.13
CA THR A 12 11.23 -0.72 0.11
C THR A 12 11.17 -0.12 1.50
N GLY A 13 11.12 1.20 1.56
CA GLY A 13 10.88 1.96 2.76
C GLY A 13 9.83 3.05 2.49
N SER A 14 9.06 3.43 3.49
CA SER A 14 8.09 4.52 3.42
C SER A 14 7.71 4.98 4.82
N ASP A 15 7.41 6.25 4.98
CA ASP A 15 6.82 6.84 6.19
C ASP A 15 5.42 6.26 6.49
N LYS A 16 4.77 5.67 5.49
CA LYS A 16 3.45 5.04 5.61
C LYS A 16 3.51 3.55 6.00
N GLN A 17 4.69 2.97 6.20
CA GLN A 17 4.80 1.58 6.62
C GLN A 17 4.40 1.41 8.07
N THR A 18 3.27 0.74 8.28
CA THR A 18 2.72 0.46 9.60
C THR A 18 2.29 -0.99 9.72
N TYR A 19 2.26 -1.48 10.94
CA TYR A 19 1.49 -2.67 11.30
C TYR A 19 0.15 -2.21 11.90
N TYR A 20 -0.95 -2.74 11.41
CA TYR A 20 -2.30 -2.34 11.81
C TYR A 20 -2.95 -3.45 12.65
N LYS A 21 -3.39 -3.10 13.87
CA LYS A 21 -3.94 -4.05 14.84
C LYS A 21 -4.88 -3.36 15.80
N LEU A 22 -5.65 -4.12 16.55
CA LEU A 22 -6.40 -3.60 17.70
C LEU A 22 -5.51 -2.77 18.63
N THR A 23 -6.09 -1.74 19.23
CA THR A 23 -5.41 -0.89 20.21
C THR A 23 -4.99 -1.70 21.43
N LEU A 24 -3.74 -1.59 21.84
CA LEU A 24 -3.16 -2.30 22.99
C LEU A 24 -2.70 -1.36 24.12
N SER A 25 -2.94 -0.07 24.00
CA SER A 25 -2.46 0.91 24.98
C SER A 25 -3.27 2.20 24.94
N GLY A 26 -3.02 3.08 25.91
CA GLY A 26 -3.48 4.46 25.90
C GLY A 26 -4.93 4.68 26.30
N GLY A 27 -5.59 3.70 26.91
CA GLY A 27 -6.97 3.82 27.39
C GLY A 27 -7.99 4.03 26.27
N ASP A 28 -7.65 3.70 25.04
CA ASP A 28 -8.50 3.85 23.86
C ASP A 28 -9.25 2.52 23.65
N PRO A 29 -10.54 2.39 24.01
CA PRO A 29 -11.28 1.13 23.88
C PRO A 29 -11.41 0.77 22.42
N ASP A 30 -11.24 -0.52 22.11
CA ASP A 30 -11.34 -1.06 20.76
C ASP A 30 -11.94 -2.46 20.78
N SER A 31 -12.46 -2.93 19.65
CA SER A 31 -13.00 -4.24 19.52
C SER A 31 -12.79 -4.81 18.11
N VAL A 32 -12.79 -6.14 18.01
CA VAL A 32 -12.71 -6.86 16.73
C VAL A 32 -13.79 -6.37 15.76
N ARG A 33 -15.03 -6.23 16.26
CA ARG A 33 -16.16 -5.78 15.43
C ARG A 33 -15.98 -4.35 14.95
N GLU A 34 -15.51 -3.45 15.80
CA GLU A 34 -15.27 -2.05 15.44
C GLU A 34 -14.16 -1.93 14.41
N MET A 35 -13.04 -2.67 14.59
CA MET A 35 -11.95 -2.68 13.62
C MET A 35 -12.41 -3.25 12.27
N ALA A 36 -13.13 -4.37 12.27
CA ALA A 36 -13.69 -4.96 11.06
C ALA A 36 -14.65 -4.00 10.35
N GLN A 37 -15.49 -3.29 11.11
CA GLN A 37 -16.40 -2.29 10.57
C GLN A 37 -15.63 -1.11 9.94
N THR A 38 -14.57 -0.63 10.59
CA THR A 38 -13.71 0.45 10.04
C THR A 38 -13.11 0.04 8.69
N LEU A 39 -12.59 -1.18 8.58
CA LEU A 39 -12.06 -1.72 7.32
C LEU A 39 -13.16 -1.84 6.25
N TYR A 40 -14.33 -2.33 6.65
CA TYR A 40 -15.47 -2.53 5.74
C TYR A 40 -16.11 -1.21 5.27
N ASP A 41 -16.07 -0.16 6.07
CA ASP A 41 -16.66 1.15 5.73
C ASP A 41 -16.01 1.78 4.49
N GLY A 42 -14.79 1.42 4.19
CA GLY A 42 -14.13 1.78 2.92
C GLY A 42 -14.76 1.13 1.68
N ARG A 43 -15.62 0.09 1.87
CA ARG A 43 -16.31 -0.66 0.81
C ARG A 43 -15.40 -1.43 -0.16
N CYS A 44 -14.10 -1.42 0.06
CA CYS A 44 -13.08 -2.02 -0.83
C CYS A 44 -12.65 -3.42 -0.39
N VAL A 45 -13.14 -3.93 0.73
CA VAL A 45 -12.76 -5.22 1.31
C VAL A 45 -13.95 -6.16 1.47
N ASP A 46 -13.68 -7.46 1.52
CA ASP A 46 -14.65 -8.45 1.95
C ASP A 46 -14.85 -8.38 3.46
N GLY A 47 -16.10 -8.34 3.92
CA GLY A 47 -16.42 -8.18 5.35
C GLY A 47 -15.98 -9.36 6.21
N ASP A 48 -16.05 -10.58 5.70
CA ASP A 48 -15.62 -11.77 6.43
C ASP A 48 -14.09 -11.80 6.58
N ILE A 49 -13.36 -11.40 5.53
CA ILE A 49 -11.90 -11.24 5.58
C ILE A 49 -11.52 -10.13 6.57
N ALA A 50 -12.20 -8.99 6.54
CA ALA A 50 -11.97 -7.89 7.49
C ALA A 50 -12.18 -8.34 8.94
N LEU A 51 -13.20 -9.17 9.18
CA LEU A 51 -13.46 -9.74 10.51
C LEU A 51 -12.36 -10.70 10.96
N CYS A 52 -11.87 -11.57 10.06
CA CYS A 52 -10.75 -12.47 10.34
C CYS A 52 -9.46 -11.69 10.62
N GLU A 53 -9.14 -10.68 9.83
CA GLU A 53 -7.97 -9.84 10.04
C GLU A 53 -8.03 -9.12 11.39
N ALA A 54 -9.15 -8.52 11.73
CA ALA A 54 -9.35 -7.85 13.01
C ALA A 54 -9.20 -8.83 14.19
N ALA A 55 -9.81 -10.02 14.11
CA ALA A 55 -9.78 -11.02 15.15
C ALA A 55 -8.36 -11.53 15.44
N LEU A 56 -7.53 -11.70 14.41
CA LEU A 56 -6.19 -12.25 14.52
C LEU A 56 -5.10 -11.17 14.65
N SER A 57 -5.43 -9.90 14.48
CA SER A 57 -4.47 -8.80 14.37
C SER A 57 -3.50 -8.71 15.54
N THR A 58 -4.01 -8.84 16.76
CA THR A 58 -3.19 -8.79 17.99
C THR A 58 -2.31 -10.02 18.15
N GLN A 59 -2.85 -11.21 17.86
CA GLN A 59 -2.09 -12.46 17.96
C GLN A 59 -0.92 -12.45 16.98
N CYS A 60 -1.14 -12.06 15.72
CA CYS A 60 -0.10 -11.94 14.72
C CYS A 60 0.95 -10.87 15.11
N PHE A 61 0.51 -9.75 15.68
CA PHE A 61 1.41 -8.73 16.19
C PHE A 61 2.34 -9.25 17.27
N LEU A 62 1.79 -9.91 18.29
CA LEU A 62 2.58 -10.47 19.37
C LEU A 62 3.55 -11.54 18.89
N LYS A 63 3.16 -12.31 17.86
CA LYS A 63 4.08 -13.27 17.22
C LYS A 63 5.27 -12.58 16.57
N LEU A 64 5.08 -11.46 15.91
CA LEU A 64 6.19 -10.66 15.36
C LEU A 64 7.09 -10.10 16.46
N VAL A 65 6.51 -9.68 17.57
CA VAL A 65 7.27 -9.24 18.76
C VAL A 65 8.14 -10.38 19.31
N GLU A 66 7.59 -11.58 19.46
CA GLU A 66 8.33 -12.78 19.90
C GLU A 66 9.50 -13.10 18.95
N LEU A 67 9.31 -12.90 17.66
CA LEU A 67 10.35 -13.09 16.65
C LEU A 67 11.41 -11.97 16.64
N GLY A 68 11.24 -10.96 17.48
CA GLY A 68 12.24 -9.91 17.69
C GLY A 68 12.04 -8.64 16.87
N VAL A 69 10.86 -8.39 16.31
CA VAL A 69 10.56 -7.09 15.67
C VAL A 69 10.49 -6.01 16.76
N PRO A 70 11.31 -4.95 16.71
CA PRO A 70 11.48 -4.01 17.80
C PRO A 70 10.40 -2.90 17.80
N PHE A 71 9.12 -3.29 17.89
CA PHE A 71 8.05 -2.30 18.01
C PHE A 71 8.19 -1.44 19.26
N PRO A 72 7.90 -0.14 19.19
CA PRO A 72 8.09 0.78 20.28
C PRO A 72 7.16 0.49 21.46
N ARG A 73 7.68 0.67 22.66
CA ARG A 73 6.92 0.59 23.93
C ARG A 73 7.05 1.90 24.69
N ASN A 74 6.04 2.22 25.46
CA ASN A 74 6.14 3.30 26.45
C ASN A 74 6.91 2.85 27.69
N ARG A 75 7.06 3.75 28.66
CA ARG A 75 7.75 3.47 29.93
C ARG A 75 7.10 2.37 30.79
N TYR A 76 5.86 2.01 30.50
CA TYR A 76 5.12 0.97 31.19
C TYR A 76 5.15 -0.38 30.43
N GLY A 77 5.87 -0.44 29.32
CA GLY A 77 5.96 -1.64 28.49
C GLY A 77 4.81 -1.85 27.51
N GLU A 78 3.89 -0.91 27.40
CA GLU A 78 2.75 -0.98 26.48
C GLU A 78 3.16 -0.64 25.03
N TYR A 79 2.56 -1.32 24.06
CA TYR A 79 2.76 -1.04 22.64
C TYR A 79 1.91 0.16 22.20
N ILE A 80 2.57 1.27 21.97
CA ILE A 80 1.92 2.53 21.60
C ILE A 80 1.46 2.46 20.15
N GLY A 81 0.21 2.88 19.94
CA GLY A 81 -0.35 3.09 18.62
C GLY A 81 -0.49 4.57 18.25
N TYR A 82 -0.65 4.84 16.97
CA TYR A 82 -1.00 6.15 16.44
C TYR A 82 -2.13 6.04 15.41
N LYS A 83 -2.80 7.16 15.13
CA LYS A 83 -3.83 7.22 14.09
C LYS A 83 -3.18 7.28 12.71
N THR A 84 -3.72 6.51 11.78
CA THR A 84 -3.45 6.64 10.34
C THR A 84 -4.60 7.35 9.64
N ASP A 85 -4.45 7.56 8.34
CA ASP A 85 -5.47 8.15 7.49
C ASP A 85 -6.84 7.47 7.72
N HIS A 86 -7.84 8.27 8.06
CA HIS A 86 -9.24 7.86 8.27
C HIS A 86 -9.55 6.91 9.43
N ASP A 87 -8.55 6.43 10.17
CA ASP A 87 -8.80 5.54 11.31
C ASP A 87 -9.31 6.32 12.55
N PRO A 88 -10.44 5.92 13.15
CA PRO A 88 -10.93 6.54 14.36
C PRO A 88 -10.09 6.23 15.60
N ARG A 89 -9.27 5.15 15.55
CA ARG A 89 -8.48 4.64 16.67
C ARG A 89 -6.97 4.69 16.42
N ARG A 90 -6.18 4.47 17.47
CA ARG A 90 -4.71 4.39 17.40
C ARG A 90 -4.25 2.96 17.12
N ARG A 91 -4.66 2.39 15.99
CA ARG A 91 -4.39 1.00 15.62
C ARG A 91 -3.05 0.78 14.96
N ALA A 92 -2.45 1.81 14.40
CA ALA A 92 -1.18 1.71 13.71
C ALA A 92 0.00 1.69 14.67
N THR A 93 1.01 0.89 14.36
CA THR A 93 2.32 0.93 15.02
C THR A 93 3.42 0.70 13.98
N SER A 94 4.61 1.24 14.19
CA SER A 94 5.72 1.07 13.25
C SER A 94 7.08 1.09 13.95
N VAL A 95 8.09 0.60 13.27
CA VAL A 95 9.50 0.70 13.63
C VAL A 95 10.21 1.73 12.75
N GLY A 96 9.46 2.69 12.23
CA GLY A 96 9.93 3.67 11.26
C GLY A 96 9.80 3.22 9.80
N PRO A 97 10.49 3.88 8.86
CA PRO A 97 10.31 3.66 7.41
C PRO A 97 10.61 2.24 6.92
N TYR A 98 11.33 1.47 7.70
CA TYR A 98 11.73 0.09 7.37
C TYR A 98 10.97 -0.97 8.15
N THR A 99 9.76 -0.68 8.61
CA THR A 99 8.93 -1.63 9.37
C THR A 99 8.78 -2.97 8.65
N SER A 100 8.39 -2.95 7.38
CA SER A 100 8.22 -4.17 6.58
C SER A 100 9.53 -4.94 6.39
N LYS A 101 10.66 -4.24 6.22
CA LYS A 101 11.98 -4.87 6.13
C LYS A 101 12.33 -5.63 7.41
N GLN A 102 12.15 -4.99 8.57
CA GLN A 102 12.46 -5.62 9.85
C GLN A 102 11.55 -6.82 10.14
N MET A 103 10.27 -6.71 9.81
CA MET A 103 9.34 -7.83 9.90
C MET A 103 9.79 -9.01 9.02
N THR A 104 10.11 -8.76 7.76
CA THR A 104 10.53 -9.82 6.82
C THR A 104 11.85 -10.45 7.22
N GLU A 105 12.80 -9.70 7.76
CA GLU A 105 14.08 -10.23 8.25
C GLU A 105 13.91 -11.13 9.49
N CYS A 106 13.00 -10.77 10.41
CA CYS A 106 12.67 -11.62 11.56
C CYS A 106 11.96 -12.91 11.13
N LEU A 107 11.02 -12.81 10.20
CA LEU A 107 10.30 -13.96 9.65
C LEU A 107 11.24 -14.88 8.84
N GLU A 108 12.16 -14.34 8.06
CA GLU A 108 13.16 -15.12 7.32
C GLU A 108 14.02 -15.96 8.28
N ARG A 109 14.52 -15.32 9.36
CA ARG A 109 15.28 -16.06 10.38
C ARG A 109 14.46 -17.19 11.02
N ALA A 110 13.19 -16.97 11.29
CA ALA A 110 12.32 -18.00 11.82
C ALA A 110 12.15 -19.17 10.84
N VAL A 111 11.89 -18.88 9.56
CA VAL A 111 11.78 -19.92 8.52
C VAL A 111 13.06 -20.74 8.40
N GLN A 112 14.23 -20.08 8.46
CA GLN A 112 15.53 -20.74 8.40
C GLN A 112 15.78 -21.61 9.65
N ASN A 113 15.45 -21.09 10.84
CA ASN A 113 15.61 -21.84 12.09
C ASN A 113 14.72 -23.08 12.16
N ASP A 114 13.52 -23.00 11.59
CA ASP A 114 12.58 -24.11 11.49
C ASP A 114 12.96 -25.12 10.38
N GLY A 115 14.04 -24.86 9.64
CA GLY A 115 14.52 -25.72 8.57
C GLY A 115 13.58 -25.85 7.37
N VAL A 116 12.71 -24.86 7.16
CA VAL A 116 11.80 -24.85 6.01
C VAL A 116 12.58 -24.61 4.73
N PRO A 117 12.53 -25.50 3.72
CA PRO A 117 13.27 -25.32 2.48
C PRO A 117 12.73 -24.14 1.69
N VAL A 118 13.62 -23.29 1.19
CA VAL A 118 13.31 -22.14 0.32
C VAL A 118 13.88 -22.41 -1.05
N LEU A 119 13.01 -22.44 -2.06
CA LEU A 119 13.39 -22.61 -3.45
C LEU A 119 13.49 -21.23 -4.12
N ASP A 120 14.72 -20.76 -4.28
CA ASP A 120 14.99 -19.52 -5.00
C ASP A 120 14.93 -19.70 -6.52
N LYS A 121 14.67 -18.61 -7.24
CA LYS A 121 14.57 -18.55 -8.70
C LYS A 121 13.52 -19.50 -9.31
N MET A 122 12.58 -19.96 -8.50
CA MET A 122 11.42 -20.75 -8.96
C MET A 122 10.23 -19.83 -9.18
N GLN A 123 9.84 -19.67 -10.43
CA GLN A 123 8.64 -18.93 -10.79
C GLN A 123 7.49 -19.91 -11.02
N VAL A 124 6.47 -19.85 -10.18
CA VAL A 124 5.24 -20.62 -10.40
C VAL A 124 4.54 -20.06 -11.64
N ILE A 125 4.29 -20.93 -12.62
CA ILE A 125 3.62 -20.58 -13.88
C ILE A 125 2.25 -21.24 -14.02
N ARG A 126 1.93 -22.22 -13.17
CA ARG A 126 0.62 -22.84 -13.11
C ARG A 126 0.35 -23.49 -11.76
N VAL A 127 -0.88 -23.37 -11.26
CA VAL A 127 -1.40 -24.17 -10.16
C VAL A 127 -2.12 -25.38 -10.78
N LEU A 128 -1.67 -26.59 -10.41
CA LEU A 128 -2.21 -27.83 -10.95
C LEU A 128 -3.37 -28.32 -10.09
N ARG A 129 -4.44 -28.72 -10.75
CA ARG A 129 -5.66 -29.21 -10.12
C ARG A 129 -6.11 -30.52 -10.76
N GLU A 130 -6.66 -31.38 -9.93
CA GLU A 130 -7.48 -32.50 -10.35
C GLU A 130 -8.89 -32.26 -9.80
N LYS A 131 -9.85 -31.99 -10.70
CA LYS A 131 -11.20 -31.51 -10.34
C LYS A 131 -11.10 -30.23 -9.51
N ASP A 132 -11.60 -30.26 -8.26
CA ASP A 132 -11.63 -29.12 -7.34
C ASP A 132 -10.49 -29.14 -6.31
N THR A 133 -9.51 -30.03 -6.47
CA THR A 133 -8.43 -30.21 -5.51
C THR A 133 -7.09 -29.81 -6.14
N VAL A 134 -6.32 -29.00 -5.44
CA VAL A 134 -4.93 -28.70 -5.81
C VAL A 134 -4.09 -29.97 -5.64
N CYS A 135 -3.27 -30.29 -6.63
CA CYS A 135 -2.37 -31.43 -6.62
C CYS A 135 -0.89 -31.06 -6.80
N GLY A 136 -0.61 -29.80 -7.18
CA GLY A 136 0.77 -29.37 -7.33
C GLY A 136 0.92 -28.01 -7.99
N LEU A 137 2.18 -27.67 -8.27
CA LEU A 137 2.60 -26.46 -8.98
C LEU A 137 3.52 -26.82 -10.13
N LEU A 138 3.37 -26.16 -11.27
CA LEU A 138 4.37 -26.14 -12.33
C LEU A 138 5.18 -24.86 -12.18
N CYS A 139 6.50 -25.01 -12.11
CA CYS A 139 7.44 -23.91 -11.92
C CYS A 139 8.41 -23.82 -13.08
N LEU A 140 8.81 -22.60 -13.39
CA LEU A 140 9.96 -22.30 -14.24
C LEU A 140 11.18 -22.07 -13.33
N ASN A 141 12.24 -22.85 -13.54
CA ASN A 141 13.50 -22.66 -12.84
C ASN A 141 14.37 -21.66 -13.63
N ALA A 142 14.43 -20.44 -13.15
CA ALA A 142 15.21 -19.37 -13.76
C ALA A 142 16.74 -19.57 -13.61
N ALA A 143 17.17 -20.54 -12.78
CA ALA A 143 18.60 -20.88 -12.61
C ALA A 143 19.04 -22.06 -13.49
N ALA A 144 18.13 -22.71 -14.22
CA ALA A 144 18.45 -23.86 -15.05
C ALA A 144 19.49 -23.52 -16.12
N GLN A 145 20.49 -24.36 -16.25
CA GLN A 145 21.54 -24.25 -17.27
C GLN A 145 21.25 -25.13 -18.50
N VAL A 146 20.38 -26.11 -18.32
CA VAL A 146 19.95 -27.05 -19.36
C VAL A 146 18.43 -27.11 -19.45
N ASP A 147 17.89 -27.44 -20.61
CA ASP A 147 16.44 -27.42 -20.87
C ASP A 147 15.66 -28.43 -20.01
N ASP A 148 16.25 -29.58 -19.73
CA ASP A 148 15.62 -30.63 -18.91
C ASP A 148 15.38 -30.21 -17.46
N GLU A 149 16.10 -29.22 -16.96
CA GLU A 149 15.94 -28.68 -15.60
C GLU A 149 15.08 -27.41 -15.55
N ARG A 150 14.63 -26.92 -16.72
CA ARG A 150 13.88 -25.65 -16.82
C ARG A 150 12.52 -25.70 -16.17
N PHE A 151 11.84 -26.84 -16.26
CA PHE A 151 10.52 -27.02 -15.68
C PHE A 151 10.57 -27.95 -14.47
N VAL A 152 10.00 -27.48 -13.37
CA VAL A 152 9.97 -28.23 -12.10
C VAL A 152 8.52 -28.45 -11.70
N LEU A 153 8.17 -29.72 -11.44
CA LEU A 153 6.88 -30.12 -10.91
C LEU A 153 6.99 -30.30 -9.40
N ILE A 154 6.23 -29.49 -8.64
CA ILE A 154 6.12 -29.60 -7.19
C ILE A 154 4.79 -30.25 -6.85
N ARG A 155 4.81 -31.44 -6.28
CA ARG A 155 3.60 -32.11 -5.78
C ARG A 155 3.27 -31.64 -4.36
N CYS A 156 2.06 -31.15 -4.16
CA CYS A 156 1.59 -30.69 -2.86
C CYS A 156 0.06 -30.85 -2.75
N LYS A 157 -0.43 -31.00 -1.52
CA LYS A 157 -1.86 -31.09 -1.22
C LYS A 157 -2.50 -29.73 -0.96
N ASN A 158 -1.72 -28.78 -0.51
CA ASN A 158 -2.17 -27.43 -0.16
C ASN A 158 -1.18 -26.40 -0.70
N VAL A 159 -1.68 -25.25 -1.09
CA VAL A 159 -0.88 -24.09 -1.52
C VAL A 159 -1.34 -22.87 -0.74
N ILE A 160 -0.40 -22.20 -0.07
CA ILE A 160 -0.63 -20.89 0.51
C ILE A 160 -0.22 -19.85 -0.52
N TYR A 161 -1.18 -19.07 -1.01
CA TYR A 161 -0.96 -18.05 -2.02
C TYR A 161 -0.60 -16.71 -1.37
N ALA A 162 0.69 -16.39 -1.33
CA ALA A 162 1.23 -15.21 -0.65
C ALA A 162 2.18 -14.40 -1.56
N THR A 163 1.72 -14.09 -2.77
CA THR A 163 2.52 -13.48 -3.85
C THR A 163 2.55 -11.95 -3.81
N GLY A 164 1.86 -11.33 -2.87
CA GLY A 164 1.70 -9.88 -2.77
C GLY A 164 0.58 -9.35 -3.67
N GLY A 165 0.40 -8.04 -3.67
CA GLY A 165 -0.65 -7.35 -4.43
C GLY A 165 -0.32 -7.19 -5.92
N PRO A 166 -1.32 -6.87 -6.74
CA PRO A 166 -1.22 -6.83 -8.22
C PRO A 166 -0.78 -5.47 -8.78
N ALA A 167 0.02 -4.69 -8.06
CA ALA A 167 0.37 -3.32 -8.47
C ALA A 167 1.02 -3.22 -9.85
N GLY A 168 1.70 -4.29 -10.32
CA GLY A 168 2.33 -4.34 -11.63
C GLY A 168 1.38 -4.46 -12.83
N ILE A 169 0.07 -4.53 -12.62
CA ILE A 169 -0.91 -4.52 -13.72
C ILE A 169 -1.17 -3.13 -14.29
N TYR A 170 -0.82 -2.08 -13.55
CA TYR A 170 -0.96 -0.69 -13.99
C TYR A 170 0.22 -0.28 -14.87
N ALA A 171 -0.03 0.57 -15.86
CA ALA A 171 1.01 1.12 -16.73
C ALA A 171 2.03 1.93 -15.92
N ASP A 172 1.55 2.72 -14.95
CA ASP A 172 2.36 3.48 -14.02
C ASP A 172 2.10 3.03 -12.59
N SER A 173 3.15 2.75 -11.84
CA SER A 173 3.05 2.30 -10.46
C SER A 173 4.31 2.67 -9.68
N VAL A 174 4.16 2.96 -8.39
CA VAL A 174 5.29 3.16 -7.47
C VAL A 174 6.03 1.85 -7.18
N TYR A 175 5.38 0.72 -7.36
CA TYR A 175 5.97 -0.59 -7.18
C TYR A 175 6.81 -1.02 -8.38
N PRO A 176 7.80 -1.91 -8.20
CA PRO A 176 8.57 -2.45 -9.30
C PRO A 176 7.69 -3.31 -10.22
N PHE A 177 8.03 -3.38 -11.50
CA PHE A 177 7.33 -4.19 -12.50
C PHE A 177 7.19 -5.66 -12.13
N SER A 178 8.09 -6.19 -11.30
CA SER A 178 8.04 -7.57 -10.81
C SER A 178 6.89 -7.85 -9.85
N GLN A 179 6.19 -6.83 -9.37
CA GLN A 179 5.08 -7.00 -8.42
C GLN A 179 3.75 -7.19 -9.15
N TYR A 180 3.57 -8.31 -9.81
CA TYR A 180 2.33 -8.67 -10.49
C TYR A 180 1.27 -9.30 -9.58
N GLY A 181 1.64 -9.73 -8.37
CA GLY A 181 0.78 -10.49 -7.47
C GLY A 181 0.39 -11.88 -7.98
N ALA A 182 0.76 -12.22 -9.21
CA ALA A 182 0.41 -13.47 -9.91
C ALA A 182 -1.09 -13.82 -9.86
N THR A 183 -1.97 -12.82 -9.71
CA THR A 183 -3.43 -12.98 -9.51
C THR A 183 -4.07 -13.83 -10.59
N GLY A 184 -3.58 -13.75 -11.84
CA GLY A 184 -4.06 -14.55 -12.95
C GLY A 184 -3.94 -16.06 -12.72
N LEU A 185 -2.90 -16.52 -12.05
CA LEU A 185 -2.73 -17.95 -11.71
C LEU A 185 -3.78 -18.45 -10.75
N ALA A 186 -4.15 -17.63 -9.77
CA ALA A 186 -5.21 -17.97 -8.82
C ALA A 186 -6.58 -18.04 -9.52
N LEU A 187 -6.89 -17.05 -10.37
CA LEU A 187 -8.14 -17.01 -11.14
C LEU A 187 -8.21 -18.18 -12.14
N GLU A 188 -7.13 -18.48 -12.85
CA GLU A 188 -7.05 -19.65 -13.74
C GLU A 188 -7.26 -20.96 -12.97
N ALA A 189 -6.76 -21.04 -11.75
CA ALA A 189 -7.00 -22.16 -10.85
C ALA A 189 -8.41 -22.19 -10.24
N GLY A 190 -9.30 -21.27 -10.61
CA GLY A 190 -10.70 -21.24 -10.19
C GLY A 190 -10.95 -20.47 -8.88
N ALA A 191 -10.00 -19.67 -8.40
CA ALA A 191 -10.26 -18.77 -7.28
C ALA A 191 -11.30 -17.71 -7.67
N LYS A 192 -12.17 -17.35 -6.73
CA LYS A 192 -13.15 -16.29 -6.93
C LYS A 192 -12.55 -14.95 -6.56
N GLY A 193 -12.60 -14.00 -7.48
CA GLY A 193 -12.24 -12.61 -7.22
C GLY A 193 -13.43 -11.81 -6.68
N LYS A 194 -13.18 -10.90 -5.76
CA LYS A 194 -14.15 -9.96 -5.20
C LYS A 194 -13.54 -8.57 -5.13
N ASN A 195 -14.35 -7.54 -5.37
CA ASN A 195 -13.91 -6.13 -5.34
C ASN A 195 -12.72 -5.83 -6.28
N LEU A 196 -12.64 -6.47 -7.43
CA LEU A 196 -11.52 -6.33 -8.36
C LEU A 196 -11.39 -4.92 -8.97
N THR A 197 -12.43 -4.12 -8.92
CA THR A 197 -12.44 -2.71 -9.34
C THR A 197 -11.83 -1.77 -8.30
N GLU A 198 -11.58 -2.26 -7.08
CA GLU A 198 -11.15 -1.45 -5.94
C GLU A 198 -9.62 -1.48 -5.73
N TRP A 199 -8.87 -1.93 -6.71
CA TRP A 199 -7.41 -1.92 -6.70
C TRP A 199 -6.88 -0.53 -7.02
N GLN A 200 -7.16 0.40 -6.15
CA GLN A 200 -6.77 1.78 -6.32
C GLN A 200 -5.77 2.23 -5.25
N TYR A 201 -5.15 3.35 -5.56
CA TYR A 201 -4.07 3.93 -4.79
C TYR A 201 -4.34 5.43 -4.57
N GLY A 202 -3.46 6.12 -3.85
CA GLY A 202 -3.43 7.56 -3.83
C GLY A 202 -2.51 8.11 -4.91
N LEU A 203 -2.35 9.43 -4.94
CA LEU A 203 -1.43 10.09 -5.85
C LEU A 203 0.00 9.56 -5.70
N ALA A 204 0.63 9.26 -6.82
CA ALA A 204 1.98 8.77 -6.89
C ALA A 204 2.77 9.48 -7.99
N SER A 205 4.04 9.74 -7.75
CA SER A 205 4.98 10.24 -8.74
C SER A 205 5.54 9.10 -9.57
N VAL A 206 5.68 9.29 -10.87
CA VAL A 206 6.27 8.32 -11.80
C VAL A 206 7.77 8.56 -12.01
N ALA A 207 8.23 9.79 -11.77
CA ALA A 207 9.64 10.15 -11.89
C ALA A 207 10.03 11.22 -10.83
N PRO A 208 10.69 10.82 -9.74
CA PRO A 208 10.96 9.44 -9.29
C PRO A 208 9.67 8.72 -8.90
N ARG A 209 9.67 7.40 -8.90
CA ARG A 209 8.51 6.61 -8.44
C ARG A 209 8.40 6.71 -6.92
N TRP A 210 7.36 7.39 -6.45
CA TRP A 210 7.16 7.67 -5.04
C TRP A 210 5.69 7.92 -4.68
N ASN A 211 5.29 7.57 -3.46
CA ASN A 211 3.99 7.98 -2.92
C ASN A 211 4.01 9.48 -2.64
N VAL A 212 3.05 10.21 -3.16
CA VAL A 212 2.90 11.65 -2.93
C VAL A 212 1.96 11.86 -1.73
N SER A 213 2.45 11.61 -0.53
CA SER A 213 1.69 11.67 0.73
C SER A 213 2.43 12.48 1.79
N GLY A 214 1.80 12.74 2.93
CA GLY A 214 2.40 13.43 4.04
C GLY A 214 2.96 14.80 3.65
N THR A 215 4.21 15.04 4.02
CA THR A 215 4.88 16.32 3.82
C THR A 215 5.00 16.75 2.36
N TYR A 216 4.95 15.82 1.39
CA TYR A 216 4.98 16.18 -0.03
C TYR A 216 3.81 17.08 -0.44
N MET A 217 2.65 16.92 0.20
CA MET A 217 1.49 17.76 -0.04
C MET A 217 1.35 18.88 1.00
N GLN A 218 1.78 18.64 2.25
CA GLN A 218 1.65 19.59 3.35
C GLN A 218 2.54 20.82 3.21
N VAL A 219 3.65 20.73 2.47
CA VAL A 219 4.49 21.89 2.13
C VAL A 219 3.90 22.75 1.02
N LEU A 220 2.71 22.38 0.53
CA LEU A 220 1.94 23.10 -0.48
C LEU A 220 2.76 23.37 -1.75
N PRO A 221 3.11 22.33 -2.49
CA PRO A 221 3.76 22.49 -3.78
C PRO A 221 2.83 23.21 -4.77
N ARG A 222 3.40 23.90 -5.72
CA ARG A 222 2.68 24.36 -6.90
C ARG A 222 2.32 23.13 -7.74
N VAL A 223 1.04 22.95 -8.04
CA VAL A 223 0.53 21.84 -8.86
C VAL A 223 0.16 22.38 -10.24
N TYR A 224 0.82 21.87 -11.27
CA TYR A 224 0.57 22.31 -12.64
C TYR A 224 0.65 21.16 -13.63
N SER A 225 0.09 21.35 -14.80
CA SER A 225 0.18 20.41 -15.92
C SER A 225 0.84 21.05 -17.13
N THR A 226 1.43 20.20 -18.00
CA THR A 226 1.98 20.62 -19.30
C THR A 226 1.50 19.70 -20.39
N GLU A 227 1.65 20.11 -21.65
CA GLU A 227 1.63 19.18 -22.77
C GLU A 227 2.76 18.15 -22.65
N SER A 228 2.70 17.08 -23.45
CA SER A 228 3.67 15.98 -23.40
C SER A 228 5.11 16.41 -23.70
N ASP A 229 5.31 17.49 -24.44
CA ASP A 229 6.60 18.09 -24.76
C ASP A 229 7.10 19.10 -23.72
N GLY A 230 6.32 19.36 -22.67
CA GLY A 230 6.63 20.30 -21.59
C GLY A 230 6.15 21.73 -21.85
N SER A 231 5.48 22.00 -22.97
CA SER A 231 4.88 23.30 -23.27
C SER A 231 3.53 23.49 -22.57
N ASP A 232 2.95 24.70 -22.71
CA ASP A 232 1.62 25.08 -22.21
C ASP A 232 1.42 24.73 -20.72
N GLU A 233 2.27 25.31 -19.86
CA GLU A 233 2.18 25.16 -18.42
C GLU A 233 0.90 25.78 -17.86
N LYS A 234 0.13 25.02 -17.07
CA LYS A 234 -1.17 25.42 -16.54
C LYS A 234 -1.37 24.98 -15.09
N GLU A 235 -1.71 25.88 -14.20
CA GLU A 235 -2.18 25.60 -12.84
C GLU A 235 -3.66 25.21 -12.85
N PHE A 236 -3.95 23.99 -13.27
CA PHE A 236 -5.30 23.50 -13.59
C PHE A 236 -6.25 23.39 -12.39
N LEU A 237 -5.73 23.32 -11.17
CA LEU A 237 -6.58 23.28 -9.97
C LEU A 237 -7.42 24.55 -9.85
N MET A 238 -6.90 25.70 -10.28
CA MET A 238 -7.61 26.97 -10.26
C MET A 238 -8.79 27.05 -11.24
N ASP A 239 -8.88 26.15 -12.21
CA ASP A 239 -10.07 26.05 -13.07
C ASP A 239 -11.27 25.49 -12.31
N PHE A 240 -11.03 24.73 -11.25
CA PHE A 240 -12.07 24.10 -10.45
C PHE A 240 -12.38 24.87 -9.18
N PHE A 241 -11.35 25.32 -8.47
CA PHE A 241 -11.51 26.06 -7.22
C PHE A 241 -11.69 27.54 -7.48
N ASN A 242 -12.78 28.12 -6.98
CA ASN A 242 -13.03 29.55 -7.06
C ASN A 242 -12.27 30.37 -6.03
N ASP A 243 -11.80 29.71 -4.96
CA ASP A 243 -11.05 30.29 -3.87
C ASP A 243 -9.72 29.58 -3.68
N VAL A 244 -8.64 30.34 -3.68
CA VAL A 244 -7.27 29.88 -3.46
C VAL A 244 -7.12 29.23 -2.09
N HIS A 245 -7.76 29.77 -1.05
CA HIS A 245 -7.68 29.22 0.30
C HIS A 245 -8.33 27.84 0.37
N ASP A 246 -9.48 27.63 -0.28
CA ASP A 246 -10.11 26.30 -0.34
C ASP A 246 -9.21 25.30 -1.10
N MET A 247 -8.64 25.70 -2.23
CA MET A 247 -7.68 24.88 -2.98
C MET A 247 -6.49 24.46 -2.11
N LEU A 248 -5.85 25.42 -1.42
CA LEU A 248 -4.69 25.16 -0.56
C LEU A 248 -5.05 24.28 0.63
N SER A 249 -6.24 24.47 1.21
CA SER A 249 -6.76 23.63 2.29
C SER A 249 -6.92 22.17 1.85
N LYS A 250 -7.49 21.93 0.66
CA LYS A 250 -7.63 20.58 0.09
C LYS A 250 -6.27 19.97 -0.25
N LEU A 251 -5.35 20.78 -0.76
CA LEU A 251 -3.98 20.35 -1.05
C LEU A 251 -3.24 19.93 0.23
N PHE A 252 -3.35 20.72 1.29
CA PHE A 252 -2.78 20.39 2.60
C PHE A 252 -3.39 19.11 3.19
N LEU A 253 -4.73 18.99 3.13
CA LEU A 253 -5.44 17.80 3.58
C LEU A 253 -5.03 16.55 2.81
N LYS A 254 -4.59 16.66 1.55
CA LYS A 254 -4.10 15.51 0.78
C LYS A 254 -2.90 14.82 1.43
N GLY A 255 -2.10 15.54 2.20
CA GLY A 255 -1.04 14.96 3.02
C GLY A 255 -1.54 14.05 4.15
N TYR A 256 -2.73 14.31 4.69
CA TYR A 256 -3.38 13.51 5.73
C TYR A 256 -4.39 12.49 5.17
N GLN A 257 -4.98 12.78 4.02
CA GLN A 257 -6.02 11.98 3.37
C GLN A 257 -5.49 11.44 2.04
N TRP A 258 -4.29 10.87 2.05
CA TRP A 258 -3.59 10.46 0.83
C TRP A 258 -4.33 9.41 -0.01
N PRO A 259 -4.86 8.30 0.52
CA PRO A 259 -5.62 7.36 -0.30
C PRO A 259 -6.89 8.01 -0.85
N PHE A 260 -7.28 7.62 -2.06
CA PHE A 260 -8.56 8.04 -2.61
C PHE A 260 -9.72 7.47 -1.78
N ASP A 261 -10.65 8.32 -1.42
CA ASP A 261 -11.90 7.93 -0.76
C ASP A 261 -13.06 8.71 -1.41
N VAL A 262 -13.99 8.01 -2.05
CA VAL A 262 -15.14 8.63 -2.73
C VAL A 262 -15.95 9.53 -1.82
N ARG A 263 -16.01 9.22 -0.51
CA ARG A 263 -16.70 10.03 0.51
C ARG A 263 -16.01 11.37 0.78
N LYS A 264 -14.75 11.51 0.37
CA LYS A 264 -13.91 12.70 0.54
C LYS A 264 -13.75 13.52 -0.75
N VAL A 265 -14.59 13.26 -1.75
CA VAL A 265 -14.59 14.04 -2.99
C VAL A 265 -15.21 15.42 -2.79
N ALA A 266 -16.37 15.50 -2.15
CA ALA A 266 -17.06 16.78 -1.96
C ALA A 266 -16.37 17.69 -0.93
N ASP A 267 -16.10 17.16 0.28
CA ASP A 267 -15.63 17.95 1.41
C ASP A 267 -14.16 17.68 1.82
N GLY A 268 -13.51 16.71 1.18
CA GLY A 268 -12.14 16.29 1.48
C GLY A 268 -11.18 16.56 0.33
N SER A 269 -10.03 15.88 0.39
CA SER A 269 -8.93 16.06 -0.56
C SER A 269 -8.99 15.16 -1.79
N SER A 270 -9.90 14.19 -1.85
CA SER A 270 -9.97 13.24 -2.96
C SER A 270 -10.44 13.84 -4.29
N ILE A 271 -10.97 15.07 -4.27
CA ILE A 271 -11.21 15.84 -5.50
C ILE A 271 -9.90 16.09 -6.27
N ILE A 272 -8.77 16.27 -5.58
CA ILE A 272 -7.47 16.50 -6.22
C ILE A 272 -7.05 15.29 -7.05
N ASP A 273 -7.31 14.06 -6.56
CA ASP A 273 -7.03 12.83 -7.32
C ASP A 273 -7.80 12.81 -8.64
N ILE A 274 -9.07 13.21 -8.61
CA ILE A 274 -9.93 13.28 -9.79
C ILE A 274 -9.42 14.34 -10.78
N LEU A 275 -9.05 15.52 -10.29
CA LEU A 275 -8.55 16.59 -11.16
C LEU A 275 -7.23 16.22 -11.84
N VAL A 276 -6.31 15.57 -11.11
CA VAL A 276 -5.07 15.02 -11.68
C VAL A 276 -5.38 13.94 -12.73
N TYR A 277 -6.31 13.05 -12.44
CA TYR A 277 -6.73 12.02 -13.38
C TYR A 277 -7.32 12.63 -14.67
N LEU A 278 -8.15 13.66 -14.55
CA LEU A 278 -8.74 14.34 -15.70
C LEU A 278 -7.68 15.05 -16.57
N GLU A 279 -6.65 15.63 -15.96
CA GLU A 279 -5.52 16.21 -16.73
C GLU A 279 -4.76 15.09 -17.48
N ASN A 280 -4.50 13.96 -16.84
CA ASN A 280 -3.88 12.81 -17.48
C ASN A 280 -4.74 12.27 -18.65
N CYS A 281 -6.06 12.25 -18.51
CA CYS A 281 -6.98 11.85 -19.60
C CYS A 281 -6.92 12.79 -20.82
N LYS A 282 -6.54 14.06 -20.62
CA LYS A 282 -6.29 15.01 -21.71
C LYS A 282 -4.92 14.79 -22.40
N GLY A 283 -4.12 13.84 -21.93
CA GLY A 283 -2.76 13.57 -22.39
C GLY A 283 -1.70 14.50 -21.79
N ARG A 284 -2.08 15.33 -20.81
CA ARG A 284 -1.18 16.24 -20.13
C ARG A 284 -0.39 15.53 -19.03
N ARG A 285 0.77 16.06 -18.69
CA ARG A 285 1.60 15.59 -17.56
C ARG A 285 1.42 16.50 -16.37
N VAL A 286 1.24 15.94 -15.18
CA VAL A 286 1.07 16.71 -13.95
C VAL A 286 2.36 16.70 -13.14
N PHE A 287 2.70 17.85 -12.57
CA PHE A 287 3.91 18.07 -11.80
C PHE A 287 3.61 18.72 -10.44
N LEU A 288 4.47 18.41 -9.46
CA LEU A 288 4.57 19.10 -8.19
C LEU A 288 5.88 19.90 -8.18
N ASP A 289 5.77 21.22 -8.08
CA ASP A 289 6.92 22.11 -8.01
C ASP A 289 7.14 22.60 -6.59
N TYR A 290 8.27 22.24 -6.03
CA TYR A 290 8.67 22.60 -4.67
C TYR A 290 9.59 23.83 -4.62
N ARG A 291 9.93 24.43 -5.76
CA ARG A 291 10.78 25.63 -5.85
C ARG A 291 10.02 26.89 -5.47
N THR A 292 8.71 26.88 -5.70
CA THR A 292 7.81 27.99 -5.40
C THR A 292 6.55 27.46 -4.75
N ASN A 293 5.98 28.22 -3.83
CA ASN A 293 4.62 27.94 -3.34
C ASN A 293 3.60 28.35 -4.40
N PRO A 294 2.40 27.70 -4.41
CA PRO A 294 1.34 28.10 -5.32
C PRO A 294 0.97 29.57 -5.08
N VAL A 295 0.57 30.23 -6.16
CA VAL A 295 0.00 31.59 -6.12
C VAL A 295 0.95 32.71 -5.65
N GLY A 296 2.25 32.57 -5.84
CA GLY A 296 3.21 33.69 -5.84
C GLY A 296 3.27 34.56 -4.58
N GLY A 297 2.78 34.07 -3.42
CA GLY A 297 2.71 34.84 -2.20
C GLY A 297 3.01 34.05 -0.93
N SER A 298 3.38 34.75 0.12
CA SER A 298 3.37 34.19 1.47
C SER A 298 1.92 33.98 1.89
N PHE A 299 1.56 32.78 2.32
CA PHE A 299 0.27 32.57 2.94
C PHE A 299 0.45 32.03 4.37
N ASP A 300 -0.54 32.29 5.21
CA ASP A 300 -0.49 31.88 6.61
C ASP A 300 -0.93 30.42 6.76
N TYR A 301 0.02 29.53 7.01
CA TYR A 301 -0.23 28.12 7.26
C TYR A 301 -1.19 27.89 8.44
N LYS A 302 -1.23 28.79 9.42
CA LYS A 302 -2.12 28.65 10.57
C LYS A 302 -3.60 28.75 10.17
N SER A 303 -3.89 29.48 9.09
CA SER A 303 -5.27 29.58 8.58
C SER A 303 -5.80 28.28 7.98
N LEU A 304 -4.94 27.32 7.67
CA LEU A 304 -5.29 26.02 7.11
C LEU A 304 -5.47 24.92 8.17
N LEU A 305 -5.02 25.15 9.39
CA LEU A 305 -5.14 24.16 10.45
C LEU A 305 -6.58 24.20 11.00
N PRO A 306 -7.27 23.09 11.13
CA PRO A 306 -8.48 23.03 11.93
C PRO A 306 -8.11 23.39 13.37
N GLU A 307 -8.98 24.15 14.03
CA GLU A 307 -8.86 24.52 15.44
C GLU A 307 -8.75 23.33 16.38
#